data_5f97edf4f53dd2c0708595a2057c8e5d
#
_entry.id   5f97edf4f53dd2c0708595a2057c8e5d
#
_cell.length_a   1.000
_cell.length_b   1.000
_cell.length_c   1.000
_cell.angle_alpha   90.00
_cell.angle_beta   90.00
_cell.angle_gamma   90.00
#
_symmetry.space_group_name_H-M   'P 1'
#
loop_
_entity.id
_entity.type
_entity.pdbx_description
1 polymer ?
#
loop_
_entity_poly.entity_id
_entity_poly.type
_entity_poly.pdbx_seq_one_letter_code
_entity_poly.pdbx_strand_id
1 'polypeptide(L)'
;MPFPVSVGGVSTPQKALAPEISTWPDEKPQLIGSRCGACGATTFPVQQRCPRCSAGEMSDVNLPRRGTLVAWTTQGFPPGAPYKGPTGKDFVPFGVGLVQLDDVIRVEGRLTENDPEKLQFGMDVELTMIPFTTDDEGNELVTFAFQPV
;
A
#
# COMPACT_ATOMS: atom_id res chain seq x y z
N MET A 1 -2.19 -21.71 -10.65
CA MET A 1 -1.62 -21.54 -11.03
C MET A 1 -1.14 -20.87 -11.32
N PRO A 2 -0.84 -20.81 -11.45
CA PRO A 2 -0.25 -20.35 -12.02
C PRO A 2 0.34 -19.88 -12.64
N PHE A 3 0.82 -19.90 -12.81
CA PHE A 3 1.34 -19.47 -13.31
C PHE A 3 1.82 -19.41 -14.10
N PRO A 4 1.48 -18.78 -13.90
CA PRO A 4 1.89 -18.98 -15.11
C PRO A 4 3.21 -18.95 -15.36
N VAL A 5 3.59 -19.77 -15.58
CA VAL A 5 4.91 -19.85 -15.98
C VAL A 5 5.08 -19.14 -17.27
N SER A 6 5.95 -18.22 -17.34
CA SER A 6 6.18 -17.60 -18.60
C SER A 6 6.81 -18.60 -19.54
N VAL A 7 6.37 -18.58 -20.75
CA VAL A 7 6.93 -19.38 -21.78
C VAL A 7 8.34 -18.92 -22.03
N GLY A 8 9.23 -19.83 -22.20
CA GLY A 8 10.62 -19.51 -22.26
C GLY A 8 11.26 -19.49 -20.90
N GLY A 9 10.45 -19.73 -19.88
CA GLY A 9 10.93 -19.90 -18.54
C GLY A 9 11.45 -18.66 -17.86
N VAL A 10 11.20 -17.49 -18.42
CA VAL A 10 11.69 -16.27 -17.82
C VAL A 10 10.53 -15.45 -17.31
N SER A 11 10.39 -15.34 -16.01
CA SER A 11 9.50 -14.37 -15.40
C SER A 11 10.35 -13.28 -14.77
N THR A 12 9.85 -12.06 -14.75
CA THR A 12 10.55 -10.96 -14.11
C THR A 12 10.55 -11.18 -12.61
N PRO A 13 11.73 -11.17 -11.97
CA PRO A 13 11.77 -11.27 -10.52
C PRO A 13 11.06 -10.08 -9.89
N GLN A 14 10.38 -10.32 -8.78
CA GLN A 14 9.66 -9.28 -8.06
C GLN A 14 10.26 -9.09 -6.68
N LYS A 15 10.29 -7.85 -6.24
CA LYS A 15 10.70 -7.47 -4.88
C LYS A 15 9.74 -6.43 -4.34
N ALA A 16 9.58 -6.40 -3.03
CA ALA A 16 8.81 -5.34 -2.41
C ALA A 16 9.60 -4.02 -2.46
N LEU A 17 8.92 -2.94 -2.83
CA LEU A 17 9.52 -1.61 -2.78
C LEU A 17 9.94 -1.27 -1.34
N ALA A 18 9.10 -1.64 -0.37
CA ALA A 18 9.38 -1.43 1.05
C ALA A 18 9.02 -2.73 1.78
N PRO A 19 9.97 -3.66 1.92
CA PRO A 19 9.66 -4.98 2.48
C PRO A 19 9.19 -4.94 3.94
N GLU A 20 9.50 -3.89 4.66
CA GLU A 20 9.15 -3.78 6.07
C GLU A 20 7.70 -3.39 6.32
N ILE A 21 6.95 -2.95 5.29
CA ILE A 21 5.61 -2.42 5.51
C ILE A 21 4.49 -3.43 5.27
N SER A 22 4.81 -4.62 4.75
CA SER A 22 3.78 -5.63 4.48
C SER A 22 4.33 -7.04 4.60
N THR A 23 3.41 -8.00 4.64
CA THR A 23 3.78 -9.42 4.70
C THR A 23 3.97 -10.03 3.30
N TRP A 24 3.91 -9.21 2.24
CA TRP A 24 4.21 -9.72 0.91
C TRP A 24 5.58 -10.43 0.92
N PRO A 25 5.74 -11.60 0.32
CA PRO A 25 4.93 -12.21 -0.74
C PRO A 25 3.87 -13.22 -0.29
N ASP A 26 3.35 -13.10 0.90
CA ASP A 26 2.24 -13.94 1.33
C ASP A 26 1.12 -13.91 0.29
N GLU A 27 0.32 -14.98 0.23
CA GLU A 27 -0.79 -15.08 -0.70
C GLU A 27 -1.82 -13.96 -0.47
N LYS A 28 -2.07 -13.65 0.79
CA LYS A 28 -2.96 -12.53 1.18
C LYS A 28 -2.17 -11.56 2.05
N PRO A 29 -1.34 -10.71 1.44
CA PRO A 29 -0.49 -9.83 2.23
C PRO A 29 -1.29 -8.83 3.05
N GLN A 30 -0.73 -8.47 4.19
CA GLN A 30 -1.30 -7.46 5.09
C GLN A 30 -0.25 -6.38 5.33
N LEU A 31 -0.71 -5.16 5.53
CA LEU A 31 0.18 -4.09 5.97
C LEU A 31 0.60 -4.36 7.41
N ILE A 32 1.84 -3.99 7.74
CA ILE A 32 2.39 -4.15 9.07
C ILE A 32 2.45 -2.78 9.72
N GLY A 33 1.68 -2.60 10.78
CA GLY A 33 1.73 -1.41 11.60
C GLY A 33 2.28 -1.74 12.97
N SER A 34 2.11 -0.81 13.91
CA SER A 34 2.47 -1.07 15.30
C SER A 34 1.34 -0.62 16.22
N ARG A 35 1.30 -1.23 17.40
CA ARG A 35 0.31 -0.91 18.43
C ARG A 35 1.01 -0.61 19.73
N CYS A 36 0.58 0.45 20.38
CA CYS A 36 1.13 0.85 21.67
C CYS A 36 0.52 0.00 22.79
N GLY A 37 1.36 -0.64 23.58
CA GLY A 37 0.91 -1.41 24.75
C GLY A 37 0.42 -0.54 25.88
N ALA A 38 0.79 0.74 25.89
CA ALA A 38 0.40 1.66 26.96
C ALA A 38 -0.95 2.31 26.70
N CYS A 39 -1.19 2.85 25.49
CA CYS A 39 -2.42 3.59 25.22
C CYS A 39 -3.31 2.96 24.15
N GLY A 40 -2.84 1.92 23.47
CA GLY A 40 -3.61 1.21 22.46
C GLY A 40 -3.63 1.87 21.08
N ALA A 41 -2.91 2.95 20.87
CA ALA A 41 -2.87 3.60 19.56
C ALA A 41 -2.20 2.70 18.53
N THR A 42 -2.72 2.71 17.30
CA THR A 42 -2.16 1.96 16.18
C THR A 42 -1.53 2.92 15.18
N THR A 43 -0.38 2.55 14.64
CA THR A 43 0.35 3.36 13.66
C THR A 43 0.61 2.57 12.39
N PHE A 44 0.81 3.29 11.31
CA PHE A 44 1.34 2.75 10.06
C PHE A 44 2.17 3.84 9.38
N PRO A 45 3.40 3.57 8.99
CA PRO A 45 4.16 2.32 9.24
C PRO A 45 4.55 2.16 10.71
N VAL A 46 5.36 1.14 10.99
CA VAL A 46 5.82 0.82 12.35
C VAL A 46 6.58 1.99 12.95
N GLN A 47 6.28 2.30 14.19
CA GLN A 47 6.96 3.34 14.96
C GLN A 47 7.63 2.73 16.20
N GLN A 48 8.79 3.24 16.57
CA GLN A 48 9.50 2.81 17.78
C GLN A 48 8.90 3.41 19.04
N ARG A 49 8.30 4.58 18.91
CA ARG A 49 7.62 5.26 20.01
C ARG A 49 6.24 5.67 19.58
N CYS A 50 5.32 5.63 20.53
CA CYS A 50 3.93 6.02 20.24
C CYS A 50 3.84 7.54 20.00
N PRO A 51 3.32 7.97 18.85
CA PRO A 51 3.14 9.40 18.58
C PRO A 51 2.08 10.04 19.45
N ARG A 52 1.24 9.22 20.12
CA ARG A 52 0.16 9.72 20.95
C ARG A 52 0.56 9.89 22.41
N CYS A 53 1.28 8.93 23.00
CA CYS A 53 1.63 8.97 24.41
C CYS A 53 3.14 8.89 24.69
N SER A 54 3.97 8.81 23.66
CA SER A 54 5.43 8.76 23.73
C SER A 54 6.02 7.49 24.38
N ALA A 55 5.19 6.51 24.69
CA ALA A 55 5.69 5.25 25.27
C ALA A 55 6.50 4.47 24.25
N GLY A 56 7.48 3.70 24.74
CA GLY A 56 8.29 2.83 23.90
C GLY A 56 7.78 1.40 23.81
N GLU A 57 6.54 1.14 24.20
CA GLU A 57 5.95 -0.19 24.26
C GLU A 57 5.23 -0.53 22.96
N MET A 58 5.92 -0.39 21.82
CA MET A 58 5.33 -0.64 20.52
C MET A 58 5.61 -2.06 20.06
N SER A 59 4.59 -2.71 19.50
CA SER A 59 4.74 -4.05 18.92
C SER A 59 4.08 -4.08 17.55
N ASP A 60 4.62 -4.93 16.67
CA ASP A 60 4.10 -5.04 15.31
C ASP A 60 2.73 -5.71 15.32
N VAL A 61 1.84 -5.20 14.45
CA VAL A 61 0.53 -5.81 14.23
C VAL A 61 0.23 -5.85 12.73
N ASN A 62 -0.46 -6.89 12.28
CA ASN A 62 -0.93 -6.96 10.91
C ASN A 62 -2.26 -6.23 10.83
N LEU A 63 -2.39 -5.35 9.84
CA LEU A 63 -3.61 -4.55 9.68
C LEU A 63 -4.63 -5.28 8.81
N PRO A 64 -5.92 -4.99 8.98
CA PRO A 64 -6.95 -5.60 8.13
C PRO A 64 -6.72 -5.32 6.65
N ARG A 65 -7.14 -6.24 5.80
CA ARG A 65 -6.99 -6.09 4.35
C ARG A 65 -8.11 -5.26 3.73
N ARG A 66 -9.29 -5.28 4.32
CA ARG A 66 -10.46 -4.56 3.81
C ARG A 66 -10.72 -3.32 4.63
N GLY A 67 -11.24 -2.31 3.94
CA GLY A 67 -11.61 -1.08 4.59
C GLY A 67 -12.61 -0.30 3.78
N THR A 68 -12.86 0.91 4.24
CA THR A 68 -13.83 1.82 3.65
C THR A 68 -13.12 3.05 3.12
N LEU A 69 -13.41 3.44 1.89
CA LEU A 69 -12.82 4.64 1.29
C LEU A 69 -13.47 5.87 1.92
N VAL A 70 -12.70 6.61 2.71
CA VAL A 70 -13.20 7.79 3.41
C VAL A 70 -13.11 9.03 2.54
N ALA A 71 -12.03 9.14 1.77
CA ALA A 71 -11.79 10.27 0.88
C ALA A 71 -10.83 9.82 -0.21
N TRP A 72 -10.81 10.55 -1.33
CA TRP A 72 -9.86 10.26 -2.38
C TRP A 72 -9.59 11.50 -3.21
N THR A 73 -8.47 11.47 -3.92
CA THR A 73 -8.09 12.50 -4.86
C THR A 73 -7.26 11.87 -5.97
N THR A 74 -6.87 12.67 -6.94
CA THR A 74 -6.02 12.22 -8.04
C THR A 74 -4.64 12.86 -7.93
N GLN A 75 -3.60 12.06 -8.06
CA GLN A 75 -2.24 12.56 -8.24
C GLN A 75 -2.05 12.80 -9.73
N GLY A 76 -2.10 14.06 -10.13
CA GLY A 76 -2.12 14.45 -11.55
C GLY A 76 -0.75 14.73 -12.17
N PHE A 77 0.30 14.71 -11.37
CA PHE A 77 1.68 14.91 -11.84
C PHE A 77 2.61 14.07 -10.98
N PRO A 78 3.84 13.78 -11.48
CA PRO A 78 4.75 12.94 -10.70
C PRO A 78 5.07 13.58 -9.35
N PRO A 79 5.00 12.80 -8.26
CA PRO A 79 5.40 13.32 -6.95
C PRO A 79 6.87 13.74 -6.94
N GLY A 80 7.21 14.66 -6.05
CA GLY A 80 8.60 15.05 -5.85
C GLY A 80 9.43 13.95 -5.19
N ALA A 81 10.76 14.18 -5.14
CA ALA A 81 11.65 13.23 -4.48
C ALA A 81 11.17 12.92 -3.06
N PRO A 82 11.29 11.70 -2.57
CA PRO A 82 12.09 10.58 -3.11
C PRO A 82 11.33 9.62 -4.04
N TYR A 83 10.30 10.10 -4.71
CA TYR A 83 9.52 9.27 -5.61
C TYR A 83 10.41 8.61 -6.68
N LYS A 84 10.24 7.32 -6.91
CA LYS A 84 11.05 6.51 -7.84
C LYS A 84 10.24 5.92 -9.00
N GLY A 85 8.96 6.25 -9.08
CA GLY A 85 8.09 5.75 -10.13
C GLY A 85 8.25 6.47 -11.46
N PRO A 86 7.41 6.16 -12.45
CA PRO A 86 7.46 6.79 -13.77
C PRO A 86 7.31 8.31 -13.70
N THR A 87 8.02 9.01 -14.58
CA THR A 87 7.98 10.47 -14.69
C THR A 87 7.86 10.88 -16.14
N GLY A 88 7.73 12.17 -16.38
CA GLY A 88 7.65 12.71 -17.73
C GLY A 88 6.47 12.12 -18.48
N LYS A 89 6.69 11.74 -19.73
CA LYS A 89 5.62 11.20 -20.58
C LYS A 89 5.19 9.79 -20.19
N ASP A 90 5.96 9.11 -19.33
CA ASP A 90 5.60 7.77 -18.86
C ASP A 90 4.71 7.82 -17.63
N PHE A 91 4.51 9.00 -17.06
CA PHE A 91 3.67 9.16 -15.89
C PHE A 91 2.20 9.06 -16.26
N VAL A 92 1.45 8.27 -15.50
CA VAL A 92 0.00 8.15 -15.62
C VAL A 92 -0.61 8.60 -14.31
N PRO A 93 -1.55 9.57 -14.32
CA PRO A 93 -2.23 9.97 -13.09
C PRO A 93 -2.90 8.78 -12.40
N PHE A 94 -2.90 8.80 -11.08
CA PHE A 94 -3.49 7.71 -10.30
C PHE A 94 -4.28 8.26 -9.11
N GLY A 95 -5.21 7.44 -8.62
CA GLY A 95 -5.98 7.77 -7.44
C GLY A 95 -5.18 7.56 -6.17
N VAL A 96 -5.46 8.40 -5.18
CA VAL A 96 -4.93 8.27 -3.82
C VAL A 96 -6.11 8.32 -2.88
N GLY A 97 -6.22 7.33 -2.00
CA GLY A 97 -7.36 7.22 -1.09
C GLY A 97 -6.93 7.22 0.36
N LEU A 98 -7.85 7.69 1.20
CA LEU A 98 -7.74 7.53 2.64
C LEU A 98 -8.71 6.42 3.03
N VAL A 99 -8.18 5.33 3.56
CA VAL A 99 -8.94 4.11 3.82
C VAL A 99 -9.03 3.86 5.31
N GLN A 100 -10.25 3.69 5.80
CA GLN A 100 -10.51 3.32 7.20
C GLN A 100 -10.45 1.80 7.31
N LEU A 101 -9.49 1.30 8.06
CA LEU A 101 -9.33 -0.14 8.31
C LEU A 101 -9.95 -0.45 9.67
N ASP A 102 -11.15 -0.99 9.66
CA ASP A 102 -11.98 -1.22 10.86
C ASP A 102 -12.03 0.07 11.71
N ASP A 103 -12.10 -0.05 13.02
CA ASP A 103 -12.02 1.09 13.93
C ASP A 103 -10.58 1.35 14.38
N VAL A 104 -9.61 0.81 13.63
CA VAL A 104 -8.22 0.75 14.08
C VAL A 104 -7.42 1.94 13.61
N ILE A 105 -7.42 2.19 12.28
CA ILE A 105 -6.53 3.21 11.71
C ILE A 105 -7.04 3.64 10.34
N ARG A 106 -6.66 4.84 9.92
CA ARG A 106 -6.80 5.31 8.56
C ARG A 106 -5.45 5.28 7.88
N VAL A 107 -5.40 4.73 6.68
CA VAL A 107 -4.18 4.60 5.90
C VAL A 107 -4.36 5.29 4.57
N GLU A 108 -3.41 6.14 4.21
CA GLU A 108 -3.38 6.71 2.86
C GLU A 108 -2.66 5.74 1.96
N GLY A 109 -3.25 5.47 0.80
CA GLY A 109 -2.65 4.56 -0.15
C GLY A 109 -3.10 4.84 -1.57
N ARG A 110 -2.35 4.29 -2.50
CA ARG A 110 -2.68 4.38 -3.91
C ARG A 110 -3.94 3.57 -4.19
N LEU A 111 -4.77 4.07 -5.09
CA LEU A 111 -5.94 3.34 -5.56
C LEU A 111 -5.65 2.76 -6.94
N THR A 112 -6.18 1.57 -7.21
CA THR A 112 -6.08 0.96 -8.54
C THR A 112 -7.03 1.62 -9.52
N GLU A 113 -8.04 2.34 -9.01
CA GLU A 113 -9.05 3.03 -9.81
C GLU A 113 -8.86 4.54 -9.69
N ASN A 114 -9.04 5.26 -10.77
CA ASN A 114 -8.92 6.72 -10.79
C ASN A 114 -10.12 7.40 -11.48
N ASP A 115 -11.14 6.62 -11.86
CA ASP A 115 -12.32 7.17 -12.52
C ASP A 115 -13.31 7.65 -11.45
N PRO A 116 -13.64 8.97 -11.44
CA PRO A 116 -14.58 9.50 -10.46
C PRO A 116 -15.96 8.85 -10.50
N GLU A 117 -16.34 8.27 -11.63
CA GLU A 117 -17.62 7.59 -11.75
C GLU A 117 -17.62 6.21 -11.09
N LYS A 118 -16.44 5.68 -10.77
CA LYS A 118 -16.27 4.37 -10.16
C LYS A 118 -15.84 4.45 -8.69
N LEU A 119 -15.63 5.64 -8.18
CA LEU A 119 -15.20 5.85 -6.80
C LEU A 119 -16.30 6.59 -6.04
N GLN A 120 -16.63 6.08 -4.87
CA GLN A 120 -17.62 6.70 -4.00
C GLN A 120 -17.12 6.67 -2.57
N PHE A 121 -17.35 7.75 -1.84
CA PHE A 121 -17.06 7.78 -0.41
C PHE A 121 -17.92 6.73 0.29
N GLY A 122 -17.30 5.95 1.15
CA GLY A 122 -17.99 4.88 1.87
C GLY A 122 -17.98 3.53 1.18
N MET A 123 -17.43 3.44 -0.04
CA MET A 123 -17.33 2.15 -0.72
C MET A 123 -16.28 1.25 -0.08
N ASP A 124 -16.45 -0.05 -0.26
CA ASP A 124 -15.49 -1.03 0.24
C ASP A 124 -14.30 -1.13 -0.70
N VAL A 125 -13.12 -1.22 -0.11
CA VAL A 125 -11.87 -1.44 -0.85
C VAL A 125 -11.06 -2.51 -0.14
N GLU A 126 -10.15 -3.12 -0.88
CA GLU A 126 -9.31 -4.19 -0.36
C GLU A 126 -7.86 -3.99 -0.78
N LEU A 127 -6.95 -4.36 0.10
CA LEU A 127 -5.52 -4.27 -0.17
C LEU A 127 -5.12 -5.19 -1.32
N THR A 128 -4.25 -4.70 -2.18
CA THR A 128 -3.63 -5.49 -3.24
C THR A 128 -2.20 -5.00 -3.44
N MET A 129 -1.42 -5.79 -4.17
CA MET A 129 -0.06 -5.39 -4.53
C MET A 129 -0.01 -5.11 -6.02
N ILE A 130 0.64 -4.03 -6.40
CA ILE A 130 0.74 -3.61 -7.79
C ILE A 130 2.19 -3.36 -8.18
N PRO A 131 2.53 -3.53 -9.46
CA PRO A 131 3.85 -3.12 -9.95
C PRO A 131 3.99 -1.61 -9.82
N PHE A 132 5.17 -1.17 -9.44
CA PHE A 132 5.44 0.26 -9.27
C PHE A 132 6.52 0.75 -10.25
N THR A 133 7.67 0.09 -10.27
CA THR A 133 8.77 0.43 -11.15
C THR A 133 9.72 -0.77 -11.26
N THR A 134 10.78 -0.63 -12.02
CA THR A 134 11.82 -1.65 -12.14
C THR A 134 13.11 -1.07 -11.58
N ASP A 135 13.85 -1.87 -10.80
CA ASP A 135 15.12 -1.42 -10.25
C ASP A 135 16.26 -1.60 -11.27
N ASP A 136 17.45 -1.17 -10.89
CA ASP A 136 18.63 -1.22 -11.78
C ASP A 136 19.07 -2.65 -12.10
N GLU A 137 18.61 -3.62 -11.31
CA GLU A 137 18.94 -5.03 -11.50
C GLU A 137 17.89 -5.78 -12.30
N GLY A 138 16.86 -5.08 -12.79
CA GLY A 138 15.80 -5.68 -13.58
C GLY A 138 14.68 -6.30 -12.77
N ASN A 139 14.65 -6.11 -11.46
CA ASN A 139 13.55 -6.59 -10.62
C ASN A 139 12.36 -5.66 -10.72
N GLU A 140 11.17 -6.24 -10.83
CA GLU A 140 9.94 -5.45 -10.73
C GLU A 140 9.65 -5.18 -9.26
N LEU A 141 9.56 -3.90 -8.90
CA LEU A 141 9.25 -3.51 -7.54
C LEU A 141 7.74 -3.38 -7.39
N VAL A 142 7.19 -4.03 -6.37
CA VAL A 142 5.75 -4.00 -6.08
C VAL A 142 5.50 -3.20 -4.82
N THR A 143 4.35 -2.53 -4.79
CA THR A 143 3.92 -1.78 -3.63
C THR A 143 2.42 -2.03 -3.40
N PHE A 144 1.93 -1.60 -2.26
CA PHE A 144 0.53 -1.81 -1.94
C PHE A 144 -0.35 -0.76 -2.60
N ALA A 145 -1.61 -1.15 -2.81
CA ALA A 145 -2.66 -0.26 -3.25
C ALA A 145 -3.98 -0.81 -2.71
N PHE A 146 -5.04 -0.04 -2.87
CA PHE A 146 -6.39 -0.49 -2.53
C PHE A 146 -7.21 -0.55 -3.80
N GLN A 147 -7.98 -1.60 -3.94
CA GLN A 147 -8.84 -1.81 -5.10
C GLN A 147 -10.29 -1.88 -4.66
N PRO A 148 -11.22 -1.39 -5.50
CA PRO A 148 -12.65 -1.56 -5.22
C PRO A 148 -13.01 -3.04 -5.09
N VAL A 149 -13.94 -3.33 -4.20
CA VAL A 149 -14.42 -4.70 -3.98
C VAL A 149 -15.70 -4.93 -4.76
#